data_cad5dfc8dd8a792c4c960253fb365861
#
_entry.id   cad5dfc8dd8a792c4c960253fb365861
#
_cell.length_a   1.000
_cell.length_b   1.000
_cell.length_c   1.000
_cell.angle_alpha   90.00
_cell.angle_beta   90.00
_cell.angle_gamma   90.00
#
_symmetry.space_group_name_H-M   'P 1'
#
loop_
_entity.id
_entity.type
_entity.pdbx_description
1 polymer ?
#
loop_
_entity_poly.entity_id
_entity_poly.type
_entity_poly.pdbx_seq_one_letter_code
_entity_poly.pdbx_strand_id
1 'polypeptide(L)'
;MAKPESTTDNDSVILVDGSSYVYRAYHALPPLSTSTGQPTGAVRGVTTMVMRILEDHPNSPVGMIFDAKGTTFRNDMYDQYKANRPPMPDDLRPQIQPIYDICEALGLKIFVVDNVEADDVIGTLATQAEAQGIKTVVSTGDKDLAQLVTKNIRLVNTMSNEVLDEAGVMKKFGVKPNQIIDYLALVGDTSDNIPGVQKVGPKTAVNWLTKYETVENIITNAEEITGKVGEYLREGIEQLKLSQQLTTIKKDVELDFGINDLKVEKRDTDKLHKLFTDLEFKTLIKSATSKEKTNTTKKEYVPPTAATQAPPKEVNSKYQCILTEADLDTLIKKLSKAKIIALDTETDSLDFTVANLVGISISAQAGEAAYIPIQHDYEGAPKQLSKKMVIEKLKPLLEKVPVVGQHIKFDRNVLAQHGLELNNIGSDSMLMSYVLDSTATRHNLDLSLIHISEPTRRI
;
A
#
# COMPACT_ATOMS: atom_id res chain seq x y z
N MET A 1 -24.65 13.35 10.61
CA MET A 1 -23.82 12.90 9.49
C MET A 1 -23.94 11.39 9.40
N ALA A 2 -24.51 10.87 8.32
CA ALA A 2 -24.77 9.45 8.16
C ALA A 2 -23.44 8.68 8.01
N LYS A 3 -23.28 7.56 8.74
CA LYS A 3 -22.20 6.60 8.55
C LYS A 3 -22.29 6.04 7.11
N PRO A 4 -21.16 5.83 6.42
CA PRO A 4 -21.20 5.07 5.18
C PRO A 4 -21.69 3.65 5.50
N GLU A 5 -22.75 3.24 4.84
CA GLU A 5 -23.25 1.88 4.87
C GLU A 5 -22.14 0.94 4.34
N SER A 6 -21.76 -0.04 5.13
CA SER A 6 -20.97 -1.17 4.68
C SER A 6 -21.89 -2.02 3.78
N THR A 7 -22.00 -1.65 2.52
CA THR A 7 -22.58 -2.54 1.49
C THR A 7 -21.60 -3.71 1.33
N THR A 8 -21.99 -4.88 1.80
CA THR A 8 -21.39 -6.14 1.37
C THR A 8 -21.68 -6.24 -0.13
N ASP A 9 -20.65 -5.94 -0.95
CA ASP A 9 -20.75 -5.95 -2.43
C ASP A 9 -20.80 -7.40 -2.96
N ASN A 10 -21.88 -8.13 -2.67
CA ASN A 10 -22.05 -9.50 -3.15
C ASN A 10 -22.29 -9.60 -4.68
N ASP A 11 -22.41 -8.46 -5.36
CA ASP A 11 -22.72 -8.39 -6.81
C ASP A 11 -21.64 -7.63 -7.60
N SER A 12 -20.42 -7.53 -7.08
CA SER A 12 -19.33 -6.83 -7.77
C SER A 12 -18.46 -7.79 -8.57
N VAL A 13 -18.00 -7.36 -9.74
CA VAL A 13 -16.92 -8.02 -10.49
C VAL A 13 -15.58 -7.58 -9.90
N ILE A 14 -14.66 -8.53 -9.71
CA ILE A 14 -13.32 -8.29 -9.22
C ILE A 14 -12.32 -8.50 -10.37
N LEU A 15 -11.59 -7.46 -10.74
CA LEU A 15 -10.54 -7.52 -11.74
C LEU A 15 -9.19 -7.37 -11.02
N VAL A 16 -8.34 -8.37 -11.16
CA VAL A 16 -7.04 -8.42 -10.48
C VAL A 16 -5.94 -8.18 -11.49
N ASP A 17 -5.15 -7.16 -11.25
CA ASP A 17 -3.91 -6.90 -11.95
C ASP A 17 -2.84 -7.90 -11.46
N GLY A 18 -2.74 -9.01 -12.19
CA GLY A 18 -1.86 -10.13 -11.85
C GLY A 18 -0.39 -9.75 -11.98
N SER A 19 -0.04 -8.94 -12.97
CA SER A 19 1.33 -8.45 -13.18
C SER A 19 1.81 -7.60 -12.01
N SER A 20 1.00 -6.65 -11.57
CA SER A 20 1.28 -5.85 -10.39
C SER A 20 1.42 -6.73 -9.14
N TYR A 21 0.58 -7.75 -8.98
CA TYR A 21 0.65 -8.70 -7.86
C TYR A 21 1.97 -9.46 -7.84
N VAL A 22 2.45 -9.94 -8.99
CA VAL A 22 3.71 -10.68 -9.12
C VAL A 22 4.88 -9.83 -8.66
N TYR A 23 5.05 -8.64 -9.23
CA TYR A 23 6.17 -7.77 -8.89
C TYR A 23 6.11 -7.27 -7.45
N ARG A 24 4.94 -6.95 -6.96
CA ARG A 24 4.75 -6.53 -5.56
C ARG A 24 5.06 -7.65 -4.58
N ALA A 25 4.62 -8.87 -4.84
CA ALA A 25 4.95 -10.03 -4.02
C ALA A 25 6.45 -10.31 -4.02
N TYR A 26 7.09 -10.20 -5.19
CA TYR A 26 8.52 -10.39 -5.34
C TYR A 26 9.34 -9.39 -4.52
N HIS A 27 8.98 -8.11 -4.54
CA HIS A 27 9.72 -7.07 -3.81
C HIS A 27 9.34 -6.97 -2.32
N ALA A 28 8.15 -7.42 -1.92
CA ALA A 28 7.69 -7.29 -0.54
C ALA A 28 8.16 -8.43 0.38
N LEU A 29 8.51 -9.59 -0.17
CA LEU A 29 8.91 -10.74 0.61
C LEU A 29 10.43 -10.96 0.52
N PRO A 30 11.05 -11.48 1.58
CA PRO A 30 12.43 -11.91 1.51
C PRO A 30 12.58 -13.04 0.47
N PRO A 31 13.79 -13.28 -0.07
CA PRO A 31 14.03 -14.38 -0.98
C PRO A 31 13.76 -15.71 -0.27
N LEU A 32 12.59 -16.30 -0.58
CA LEU A 32 12.17 -17.62 -0.10
C LEU A 32 12.46 -18.67 -1.19
N SER A 33 12.89 -19.85 -0.77
CA SER A 33 13.12 -20.98 -1.67
C SER A 33 12.74 -22.28 -1.01
N THR A 34 12.49 -23.31 -1.84
CA THR A 34 12.37 -24.70 -1.38
C THR A 34 13.73 -25.20 -0.87
N SER A 35 13.73 -26.36 -0.21
CA SER A 35 14.96 -27.08 0.20
C SER A 35 15.89 -27.42 -0.97
N THR A 36 15.36 -27.50 -2.20
CA THR A 36 16.11 -27.72 -3.44
C THR A 36 16.59 -26.45 -4.12
N GLY A 37 16.30 -25.27 -3.53
CA GLY A 37 16.75 -23.97 -4.05
C GLY A 37 15.81 -23.30 -5.06
N GLN A 38 14.62 -23.86 -5.33
CA GLN A 38 13.64 -23.21 -6.21
C GLN A 38 13.06 -21.97 -5.52
N PRO A 39 13.12 -20.76 -6.15
CA PRO A 39 12.56 -19.54 -5.56
C PRO A 39 11.02 -19.63 -5.50
N THR A 40 10.46 -19.17 -4.37
CA THR A 40 9.01 -19.30 -4.08
C THR A 40 8.38 -18.06 -3.47
N GLY A 41 9.14 -16.98 -3.24
CA GLY A 41 8.66 -15.78 -2.56
C GLY A 41 7.46 -15.14 -3.26
N ALA A 42 7.57 -14.86 -4.58
CA ALA A 42 6.49 -14.28 -5.36
C ALA A 42 5.27 -15.21 -5.43
N VAL A 43 5.49 -16.53 -5.61
CA VAL A 43 4.40 -17.54 -5.62
C VAL A 43 3.61 -17.47 -4.32
N ARG A 44 4.30 -17.48 -3.17
CA ARG A 44 3.65 -17.42 -1.86
C ARG A 44 2.88 -16.12 -1.67
N GLY A 45 3.46 -14.99 -2.06
CA GLY A 45 2.84 -13.68 -1.92
C GLY A 45 1.56 -13.57 -2.75
N VAL A 46 1.63 -13.90 -4.04
CA VAL A 46 0.47 -13.88 -4.93
C VAL A 46 -0.61 -14.83 -4.43
N THR A 47 -0.25 -16.07 -4.07
CA THR A 47 -1.21 -17.05 -3.52
C THR A 47 -1.97 -16.49 -2.33
N THR A 48 -1.25 -15.85 -1.38
CA THR A 48 -1.89 -15.27 -0.18
C THR A 48 -2.84 -14.13 -0.53
N MET A 49 -2.44 -13.23 -1.45
CA MET A 49 -3.28 -12.13 -1.89
C MET A 49 -4.54 -12.61 -2.62
N VAL A 50 -4.40 -13.60 -3.50
CA VAL A 50 -5.52 -14.17 -4.27
C VAL A 50 -6.49 -14.91 -3.35
N MET A 51 -5.99 -15.73 -2.43
CA MET A 51 -6.85 -16.44 -1.46
C MET A 51 -7.65 -15.44 -0.62
N ARG A 52 -7.04 -14.33 -0.21
CA ARG A 52 -7.72 -13.27 0.52
C ARG A 52 -8.85 -12.63 -0.31
N ILE A 53 -8.62 -12.35 -1.60
CA ILE A 53 -9.68 -11.82 -2.48
C ILE A 53 -10.87 -12.79 -2.52
N LEU A 54 -10.60 -14.10 -2.67
CA LEU A 54 -11.64 -15.11 -2.71
C LEU A 54 -12.39 -15.28 -1.38
N GLU A 55 -11.74 -14.98 -0.26
CA GLU A 55 -12.36 -14.96 1.06
C GLU A 55 -13.19 -13.70 1.29
N ASP A 56 -12.67 -12.54 0.89
CA ASP A 56 -13.36 -11.25 1.03
C ASP A 56 -14.56 -11.12 0.06
N HIS A 57 -14.52 -11.84 -1.08
CA HIS A 57 -15.53 -11.80 -2.15
C HIS A 57 -15.99 -13.22 -2.60
N PRO A 58 -16.61 -14.02 -1.74
CA PRO A 58 -16.80 -15.46 -1.97
C PRO A 58 -17.75 -15.80 -3.13
N ASN A 59 -18.59 -14.86 -3.59
CA ASN A 59 -19.57 -15.08 -4.65
C ASN A 59 -19.34 -14.19 -5.88
N SER A 60 -18.29 -13.38 -5.88
CA SER A 60 -18.01 -12.45 -6.96
C SER A 60 -17.31 -13.15 -8.12
N PRO A 61 -17.60 -12.80 -9.37
CA PRO A 61 -16.75 -13.15 -10.50
C PRO A 61 -15.38 -12.50 -10.33
N VAL A 62 -14.30 -13.26 -10.56
CA VAL A 62 -12.91 -12.80 -10.41
C VAL A 62 -12.12 -13.12 -11.66
N GLY A 63 -11.56 -12.10 -12.30
CA GLY A 63 -10.62 -12.24 -13.42
C GLY A 63 -9.20 -11.92 -12.99
N MET A 64 -8.26 -12.81 -13.33
CA MET A 64 -6.82 -12.60 -13.17
C MET A 64 -6.24 -12.17 -14.51
N ILE A 65 -5.81 -10.92 -14.62
CA ILE A 65 -5.31 -10.34 -15.87
C ILE A 65 -3.79 -10.16 -15.76
N PHE A 66 -3.05 -10.66 -16.74
CA PHE A 66 -1.59 -10.53 -16.79
C PHE A 66 -1.15 -9.92 -18.12
N ASP A 67 -0.01 -9.24 -18.11
CA ASP A 67 0.62 -8.75 -19.32
C ASP A 67 1.11 -9.90 -20.18
N ALA A 68 0.93 -9.77 -21.49
CA ALA A 68 1.52 -10.66 -22.47
C ALA A 68 3.03 -10.43 -22.57
N LYS A 69 3.73 -11.42 -23.14
CA LYS A 69 5.14 -11.27 -23.48
C LYS A 69 5.26 -10.49 -24.78
N GLY A 70 6.13 -9.50 -24.81
CA GLY A 70 6.42 -8.74 -26.03
C GLY A 70 6.14 -7.26 -25.90
N THR A 71 6.06 -6.59 -27.04
CA THR A 71 5.75 -5.16 -27.15
C THR A 71 4.24 -4.96 -27.23
N THR A 72 3.80 -3.76 -26.90
CA THR A 72 2.42 -3.32 -27.01
C THR A 72 2.30 -2.19 -28.03
N PHE A 73 1.09 -1.82 -28.42
CA PHE A 73 0.86 -0.68 -29.33
C PHE A 73 1.50 0.62 -28.84
N ARG A 74 1.78 0.76 -27.53
CA ARG A 74 2.48 1.94 -26.97
C ARG A 74 3.94 1.99 -27.40
N ASN A 75 4.58 0.84 -27.61
CA ASN A 75 5.94 0.78 -28.14
C ASN A 75 5.98 1.23 -29.60
N ASP A 76 4.91 0.96 -30.40
CA ASP A 76 4.80 1.44 -31.78
C ASP A 76 4.61 2.96 -31.83
N MET A 77 3.98 3.55 -30.81
CA MET A 77 3.79 5.00 -30.66
C MET A 77 5.06 5.72 -30.16
N TYR A 78 5.84 5.05 -29.32
CA TYR A 78 7.01 5.62 -28.67
C TYR A 78 8.03 4.54 -28.31
N ASP A 79 9.10 4.44 -29.07
CA ASP A 79 10.16 3.42 -28.92
C ASP A 79 10.82 3.40 -27.53
N GLN A 80 10.79 4.54 -26.84
CA GLN A 80 11.35 4.67 -25.49
C GLN A 80 10.38 4.28 -24.38
N TYR A 81 9.13 3.92 -24.68
CA TYR A 81 8.16 3.49 -23.71
C TYR A 81 8.65 2.26 -22.94
N LYS A 82 8.74 2.37 -21.61
CA LYS A 82 9.26 1.34 -20.71
C LYS A 82 10.69 0.84 -21.00
N ALA A 83 11.45 1.53 -21.88
CA ALA A 83 12.80 1.12 -22.26
C ALA A 83 13.82 1.16 -21.11
N ASN A 84 13.53 1.91 -20.05
CA ASN A 84 14.33 1.99 -18.84
C ASN A 84 14.03 0.86 -17.82
N ARG A 85 13.00 0.05 -18.05
CA ARG A 85 12.66 -1.07 -17.15
C ARG A 85 13.71 -2.18 -17.27
N PRO A 86 14.26 -2.67 -16.15
CA PRO A 86 15.15 -3.82 -16.18
C PRO A 86 14.37 -5.07 -16.64
N PRO A 87 15.05 -6.04 -17.26
CA PRO A 87 14.44 -7.31 -17.59
C PRO A 87 13.93 -8.01 -16.31
N MET A 88 12.96 -8.92 -16.50
CA MET A 88 12.45 -9.74 -15.39
C MET A 88 13.60 -10.48 -14.71
N PRO A 89 13.75 -10.38 -13.38
CA PRO A 89 14.77 -11.10 -12.62
C PRO A 89 14.76 -12.60 -12.90
N ASP A 90 15.95 -13.20 -12.95
CA ASP A 90 16.08 -14.63 -13.30
C ASP A 90 15.46 -15.56 -12.26
N ASP A 91 15.43 -15.17 -11.00
CA ASP A 91 14.78 -15.89 -9.90
C ASP A 91 13.24 -15.65 -9.83
N LEU A 92 12.73 -14.60 -10.49
CA LEU A 92 11.29 -14.39 -10.63
C LEU A 92 10.70 -15.22 -11.77
N ARG A 93 11.44 -15.36 -12.88
CA ARG A 93 10.97 -16.05 -14.08
C ARG A 93 10.42 -17.48 -13.83
N PRO A 94 11.08 -18.35 -13.05
CA PRO A 94 10.57 -19.69 -12.75
C PRO A 94 9.35 -19.70 -11.83
N GLN A 95 9.00 -18.58 -11.22
CA GLN A 95 7.85 -18.46 -10.32
C GLN A 95 6.54 -18.17 -11.06
N ILE A 96 6.59 -17.71 -12.32
CA ILE A 96 5.39 -17.30 -13.08
C ILE A 96 4.45 -18.50 -13.32
N GLN A 97 4.96 -19.62 -13.85
CA GLN A 97 4.12 -20.78 -14.12
C GLN A 97 3.47 -21.37 -12.87
N PRO A 98 4.18 -21.56 -11.73
CA PRO A 98 3.54 -21.96 -10.48
C PRO A 98 2.45 -21.01 -9.99
N ILE A 99 2.58 -19.69 -10.24
CA ILE A 99 1.53 -18.71 -9.93
C ILE A 99 0.28 -18.99 -10.76
N TYR A 100 0.44 -19.20 -12.05
CA TYR A 100 -0.68 -19.52 -12.96
C TYR A 100 -1.35 -20.83 -12.55
N ASP A 101 -0.56 -21.88 -12.33
CA ASP A 101 -1.08 -23.19 -11.93
C ASP A 101 -1.89 -23.14 -10.62
N ILE A 102 -1.46 -22.32 -9.67
CA ILE A 102 -2.18 -22.13 -8.40
C ILE A 102 -3.48 -21.31 -8.63
N CYS A 103 -3.43 -20.25 -9.41
CA CYS A 103 -4.64 -19.46 -9.71
C CYS A 103 -5.71 -20.33 -10.41
N GLU A 104 -5.32 -21.13 -11.40
CA GLU A 104 -6.21 -22.08 -12.06
C GLU A 104 -6.76 -23.13 -11.09
N ALA A 105 -5.90 -23.70 -10.25
CA ALA A 105 -6.32 -24.69 -9.25
C ALA A 105 -7.24 -24.07 -8.17
N LEU A 106 -7.18 -22.76 -7.94
CA LEU A 106 -8.12 -22.03 -7.10
C LEU A 106 -9.48 -21.76 -7.82
N GLY A 107 -9.60 -22.16 -9.07
CA GLY A 107 -10.80 -21.99 -9.89
C GLY A 107 -10.86 -20.65 -10.64
N LEU A 108 -9.74 -19.92 -10.72
CA LEU A 108 -9.65 -18.65 -11.41
C LEU A 108 -9.22 -18.84 -12.87
N LYS A 109 -9.81 -18.05 -13.76
CA LYS A 109 -9.36 -17.95 -15.14
C LYS A 109 -8.28 -16.87 -15.26
N ILE A 110 -7.26 -17.18 -16.05
CA ILE A 110 -6.16 -16.28 -16.37
C ILE A 110 -6.40 -15.73 -17.77
N PHE A 111 -6.26 -14.42 -17.87
CA PHE A 111 -6.42 -13.69 -19.13
C PHE A 111 -5.11 -12.99 -19.48
N VAL A 112 -4.62 -13.27 -20.67
CA VAL A 112 -3.42 -12.67 -21.26
C VAL A 112 -3.77 -12.32 -22.70
N VAL A 113 -3.65 -11.06 -23.07
CA VAL A 113 -4.03 -10.57 -24.41
C VAL A 113 -2.80 -9.94 -25.06
N ASP A 114 -2.44 -10.39 -26.24
CA ASP A 114 -1.26 -9.90 -26.97
C ASP A 114 -1.45 -8.44 -27.44
N ASN A 115 -0.35 -7.72 -27.58
CA ASN A 115 -0.25 -6.35 -28.10
C ASN A 115 -0.92 -5.26 -27.24
N VAL A 116 -1.48 -5.59 -26.09
CA VAL A 116 -2.05 -4.65 -25.09
C VAL A 116 -1.49 -4.97 -23.72
N GLU A 117 -1.66 -4.04 -22.80
CA GLU A 117 -1.28 -4.24 -21.40
C GLU A 117 -2.46 -4.79 -20.58
N ALA A 118 -2.16 -5.40 -19.45
CA ALA A 118 -3.20 -5.86 -18.50
C ALA A 118 -4.16 -4.72 -18.13
N ASP A 119 -3.66 -3.50 -18.02
CA ASP A 119 -4.44 -2.30 -17.71
C ASP A 119 -5.52 -2.01 -18.76
N ASP A 120 -5.20 -2.23 -20.05
CA ASP A 120 -6.15 -2.01 -21.16
C ASP A 120 -7.29 -3.06 -21.12
N VAL A 121 -6.94 -4.31 -20.81
CA VAL A 121 -7.92 -5.39 -20.62
C VAL A 121 -8.81 -5.10 -19.40
N ILE A 122 -8.21 -4.70 -18.28
CA ILE A 122 -8.93 -4.30 -17.06
C ILE A 122 -9.86 -3.11 -17.36
N GLY A 123 -9.35 -2.08 -18.05
CA GLY A 123 -10.13 -0.92 -18.44
C GLY A 123 -11.33 -1.26 -19.33
N THR A 124 -11.14 -2.18 -20.27
CA THR A 124 -12.20 -2.66 -21.17
C THR A 124 -13.27 -3.43 -20.39
N LEU A 125 -12.88 -4.39 -19.56
CA LEU A 125 -13.81 -5.19 -18.76
C LEU A 125 -14.56 -4.33 -17.72
N ALA A 126 -13.87 -3.40 -17.06
CA ALA A 126 -14.50 -2.48 -16.11
C ALA A 126 -15.53 -1.58 -16.78
N THR A 127 -15.23 -1.09 -18.00
CA THR A 127 -16.18 -0.30 -18.80
C THR A 127 -17.38 -1.13 -19.25
N GLN A 128 -17.18 -2.39 -19.65
CA GLN A 128 -18.28 -3.31 -19.99
C GLN A 128 -19.17 -3.60 -18.77
N ALA A 129 -18.58 -3.79 -17.58
CA ALA A 129 -19.32 -3.99 -16.34
C ALA A 129 -20.16 -2.75 -15.99
N GLU A 130 -19.56 -1.56 -16.07
CA GLU A 130 -20.25 -0.31 -15.79
C GLU A 130 -21.43 -0.06 -16.74
N ALA A 131 -21.27 -0.37 -18.03
CA ALA A 131 -22.35 -0.27 -19.03
C ALA A 131 -23.54 -1.19 -18.70
N GLN A 132 -23.31 -2.28 -17.96
CA GLN A 132 -24.35 -3.19 -17.46
C GLN A 132 -24.85 -2.83 -16.05
N GLY A 133 -24.36 -1.72 -15.46
CA GLY A 133 -24.71 -1.30 -14.11
C GLY A 133 -24.06 -2.14 -13.00
N ILE A 134 -23.07 -2.97 -13.34
CA ILE A 134 -22.37 -3.86 -12.40
C ILE A 134 -21.23 -3.07 -11.74
N LYS A 135 -21.13 -3.16 -10.42
CA LYS A 135 -20.00 -2.58 -9.69
C LYS A 135 -18.73 -3.37 -9.94
N THR A 136 -17.61 -2.66 -10.02
CA THR A 136 -16.30 -3.27 -10.26
C THR A 136 -15.30 -2.85 -9.18
N VAL A 137 -14.59 -3.83 -8.67
CA VAL A 137 -13.41 -3.63 -7.81
C VAL A 137 -12.18 -4.01 -8.62
N VAL A 138 -11.32 -3.05 -8.91
CA VAL A 138 -10.03 -3.31 -9.54
C VAL A 138 -8.99 -3.45 -8.44
N SER A 139 -8.43 -4.65 -8.32
CA SER A 139 -7.40 -4.93 -7.31
C SER A 139 -6.01 -4.76 -7.89
N THR A 140 -5.42 -3.62 -7.61
CA THR A 140 -4.12 -3.22 -8.15
C THR A 140 -3.34 -2.35 -7.18
N GLY A 141 -2.06 -2.20 -7.43
CA GLY A 141 -1.20 -1.17 -6.80
C GLY A 141 -0.85 -0.04 -7.75
N ASP A 142 -1.28 -0.12 -9.01
CA ASP A 142 -0.95 0.88 -10.00
C ASP A 142 -1.82 2.12 -9.85
N LYS A 143 -1.15 3.28 -9.84
CA LYS A 143 -1.79 4.59 -9.74
C LYS A 143 -2.51 5.01 -11.02
N ASP A 144 -2.07 4.47 -12.16
CA ASP A 144 -2.54 4.89 -13.48
C ASP A 144 -3.97 4.39 -13.72
N LEU A 145 -4.34 3.26 -13.11
CA LEU A 145 -5.71 2.74 -13.11
C LEU A 145 -6.70 3.64 -12.35
N ALA A 146 -6.23 4.68 -11.62
CA ALA A 146 -7.12 5.67 -10.97
C ALA A 146 -7.97 6.46 -11.97
N GLN A 147 -7.59 6.50 -13.26
CA GLN A 147 -8.40 7.08 -14.34
C GLN A 147 -9.69 6.29 -14.64
N LEU A 148 -9.79 5.05 -14.18
CA LEU A 148 -10.97 4.20 -14.35
C LEU A 148 -12.02 4.43 -13.25
N VAL A 149 -11.68 5.11 -12.18
CA VAL A 149 -12.56 5.28 -11.01
C VAL A 149 -13.79 6.09 -11.38
N THR A 150 -14.95 5.55 -11.02
CA THR A 150 -16.27 6.15 -11.17
C THR A 150 -17.12 5.82 -9.94
N LYS A 151 -18.39 6.20 -9.95
CA LYS A 151 -19.34 5.77 -8.91
C LYS A 151 -19.51 4.24 -8.81
N ASN A 152 -19.21 3.50 -9.90
CA ASN A 152 -19.35 2.05 -9.98
C ASN A 152 -18.02 1.31 -9.98
N ILE A 153 -16.90 1.99 -10.23
CA ILE A 153 -15.56 1.41 -10.31
C ILE A 153 -14.69 2.01 -9.20
N ARG A 154 -14.10 1.17 -8.37
CA ARG A 154 -13.14 1.56 -7.35
C ARG A 154 -11.88 0.72 -7.42
N LEU A 155 -10.75 1.28 -7.00
CA LEU A 155 -9.51 0.53 -6.85
C LEU A 155 -9.32 0.10 -5.40
N VAL A 156 -8.76 -1.09 -5.22
CA VAL A 156 -8.40 -1.63 -3.91
C VAL A 156 -6.97 -2.12 -3.94
N ASN A 157 -6.16 -1.61 -3.04
CA ASN A 157 -4.82 -2.12 -2.81
C ASN A 157 -4.85 -3.10 -1.65
N THR A 158 -4.84 -4.40 -1.93
CA THR A 158 -4.95 -5.47 -0.91
C THR A 158 -3.79 -5.53 0.08
N MET A 159 -2.64 -4.93 -0.21
CA MET A 159 -1.50 -4.91 0.73
C MET A 159 -1.60 -3.76 1.74
N SER A 160 -2.02 -2.57 1.30
CA SER A 160 -2.17 -1.40 2.17
C SER A 160 -3.59 -1.22 2.70
N ASN A 161 -4.57 -2.01 2.21
CA ASN A 161 -6.00 -1.83 2.43
C ASN A 161 -6.52 -0.44 1.98
N GLU A 162 -5.78 0.25 1.12
CA GLU A 162 -6.19 1.53 0.56
C GLU A 162 -7.31 1.30 -0.46
N VAL A 163 -8.37 2.06 -0.32
CA VAL A 163 -9.49 2.09 -1.28
C VAL A 163 -9.50 3.46 -1.94
N LEU A 164 -9.48 3.48 -3.27
CA LEU A 164 -9.62 4.69 -4.07
C LEU A 164 -10.97 4.66 -4.80
N ASP A 165 -11.91 5.38 -4.24
CA ASP A 165 -13.11 5.88 -4.90
C ASP A 165 -12.86 7.31 -5.42
N GLU A 166 -13.87 7.99 -5.96
CA GLU A 166 -13.73 9.36 -6.48
C GLU A 166 -13.16 10.32 -5.41
N ALA A 167 -13.58 10.19 -4.16
CA ALA A 167 -13.08 11.01 -3.06
C ALA A 167 -11.63 10.65 -2.68
N GLY A 168 -11.29 9.37 -2.72
CA GLY A 168 -9.95 8.86 -2.50
C GLY A 168 -8.96 9.34 -3.57
N VAL A 169 -9.37 9.34 -4.84
CA VAL A 169 -8.57 9.89 -5.94
C VAL A 169 -8.32 11.38 -5.73
N MET A 170 -9.37 12.16 -5.44
CA MET A 170 -9.24 13.59 -5.16
C MET A 170 -8.31 13.86 -3.97
N LYS A 171 -8.43 13.07 -2.90
CA LYS A 171 -7.56 13.20 -1.72
C LYS A 171 -6.10 12.89 -2.03
N LYS A 172 -5.84 11.86 -2.85
CA LYS A 172 -4.49 11.36 -3.14
C LYS A 172 -3.76 12.19 -4.18
N PHE A 173 -4.43 12.57 -5.27
CA PHE A 173 -3.82 13.24 -6.42
C PHE A 173 -4.15 14.73 -6.50
N GLY A 174 -5.16 15.19 -5.79
CA GLY A 174 -5.64 16.57 -5.85
C GLY A 174 -6.44 16.90 -7.12
N VAL A 175 -6.81 15.89 -7.91
CA VAL A 175 -7.58 16.00 -9.16
C VAL A 175 -8.70 14.96 -9.18
N LYS A 176 -9.71 15.16 -10.03
CA LYS A 176 -10.80 14.19 -10.22
C LYS A 176 -10.33 12.98 -11.05
N PRO A 177 -11.01 11.82 -10.97
CA PRO A 177 -10.65 10.65 -11.77
C PRO A 177 -10.54 10.92 -13.27
N ASN A 178 -11.45 11.70 -13.83
CA ASN A 178 -11.44 12.09 -15.24
C ASN A 178 -10.30 13.05 -15.63
N GLN A 179 -9.54 13.54 -14.67
CA GLN A 179 -8.35 14.40 -14.88
C GLN A 179 -7.04 13.63 -14.66
N ILE A 180 -7.10 12.36 -14.29
CA ILE A 180 -5.88 11.57 -14.01
C ILE A 180 -5.01 11.43 -15.25
N ILE A 181 -5.60 11.21 -16.42
CA ILE A 181 -4.85 11.14 -17.70
C ILE A 181 -4.06 12.43 -17.91
N ASP A 182 -4.73 13.57 -17.79
CA ASP A 182 -4.13 14.89 -17.97
C ASP A 182 -3.07 15.20 -16.92
N TYR A 183 -3.33 14.79 -15.67
CA TYR A 183 -2.37 14.91 -14.57
C TYR A 183 -1.10 14.11 -14.84
N LEU A 184 -1.22 12.85 -15.27
CA LEU A 184 -0.09 11.99 -15.61
C LEU A 184 0.67 12.51 -16.84
N ALA A 185 -0.04 12.97 -17.86
CA ALA A 185 0.57 13.57 -19.05
C ALA A 185 1.40 14.81 -18.72
N LEU A 186 0.93 15.65 -17.81
CA LEU A 186 1.64 16.88 -17.38
C LEU A 186 2.86 16.56 -16.52
N VAL A 187 2.72 15.65 -15.56
CA VAL A 187 3.80 15.28 -14.62
C VAL A 187 4.81 14.35 -15.24
N GLY A 188 4.36 13.48 -16.16
CA GLY A 188 5.11 12.35 -16.70
C GLY A 188 5.16 11.17 -15.75
N ASP A 189 5.67 10.05 -16.25
CA ASP A 189 5.95 8.85 -15.46
C ASP A 189 7.34 8.30 -15.75
N THR A 190 8.22 8.40 -14.76
CA THR A 190 9.59 7.88 -14.88
C THR A 190 9.64 6.36 -14.91
N SER A 191 8.66 5.67 -14.32
CA SER A 191 8.60 4.20 -14.30
C SER A 191 8.35 3.64 -15.71
N ASP A 192 7.52 4.36 -16.49
CA ASP A 192 7.14 4.00 -17.85
C ASP A 192 7.91 4.79 -18.91
N ASN A 193 8.85 5.61 -18.45
CA ASN A 193 9.62 6.49 -19.31
C ASN A 193 8.73 7.42 -20.16
N ILE A 194 7.59 7.84 -19.57
CA ILE A 194 6.69 8.80 -20.21
C ILE A 194 7.16 10.21 -19.83
N PRO A 195 7.51 11.01 -20.83
CA PRO A 195 7.96 12.37 -20.57
C PRO A 195 6.78 13.25 -20.17
N GLY A 196 6.94 14.05 -19.10
CA GLY A 196 6.01 15.10 -18.77
C GLY A 196 6.43 16.45 -19.36
N VAL A 197 5.75 17.51 -18.97
CA VAL A 197 6.22 18.87 -19.26
C VAL A 197 7.39 19.21 -18.34
N GLN A 198 8.47 19.72 -18.90
CA GLN A 198 9.68 20.02 -18.13
C GLN A 198 9.40 20.96 -16.96
N LYS A 199 9.87 20.58 -15.75
CA LYS A 199 9.65 21.33 -14.50
C LYS A 199 8.19 21.43 -14.03
N VAL A 200 7.27 20.70 -14.64
CA VAL A 200 5.91 20.54 -14.12
C VAL A 200 5.90 19.34 -13.17
N GLY A 201 5.68 19.61 -11.90
CA GLY A 201 5.46 18.59 -10.89
C GLY A 201 4.00 18.54 -10.43
N PRO A 202 3.66 17.65 -9.48
CA PRO A 202 2.30 17.45 -9.00
C PRO A 202 1.55 18.72 -8.65
N LYS A 203 2.16 19.64 -7.89
CA LYS A 203 1.52 20.89 -7.48
C LYS A 203 1.17 21.79 -8.68
N THR A 204 2.05 21.89 -9.67
CA THR A 204 1.82 22.71 -10.86
C THR A 204 0.72 22.09 -11.71
N ALA A 205 0.74 20.78 -11.92
CA ALA A 205 -0.28 20.06 -12.66
C ALA A 205 -1.67 20.23 -12.02
N VAL A 206 -1.77 20.04 -10.70
CA VAL A 206 -3.03 20.27 -9.95
C VAL A 206 -3.53 21.71 -10.11
N ASN A 207 -2.66 22.71 -9.97
CA ASN A 207 -3.04 24.11 -10.12
C ASN A 207 -3.55 24.42 -11.55
N TRP A 208 -2.89 23.87 -12.56
CA TRP A 208 -3.32 24.07 -13.94
C TRP A 208 -4.65 23.36 -14.23
N LEU A 209 -4.81 22.10 -13.80
CA LEU A 209 -6.06 21.35 -13.96
C LEU A 209 -7.22 21.93 -13.15
N THR A 210 -6.94 22.57 -12.01
CA THR A 210 -7.96 23.32 -11.26
C THR A 210 -8.41 24.57 -12.02
N LYS A 211 -7.49 25.28 -12.71
CA LYS A 211 -7.80 26.51 -13.43
C LYS A 211 -8.37 26.28 -14.82
N TYR A 212 -7.80 25.33 -15.56
CA TYR A 212 -8.08 25.13 -16.98
C TYR A 212 -8.89 23.85 -17.26
N GLU A 213 -9.05 22.97 -16.27
CA GLU A 213 -9.80 21.73 -16.27
C GLU A 213 -9.19 20.58 -17.09
N THR A 214 -8.72 20.82 -18.33
CA THR A 214 -8.15 19.81 -19.23
C THR A 214 -6.83 20.25 -19.85
N VAL A 215 -6.05 19.30 -20.36
CA VAL A 215 -4.81 19.56 -21.10
C VAL A 215 -5.08 20.38 -22.37
N GLU A 216 -6.18 20.13 -23.07
CA GLU A 216 -6.58 20.89 -24.25
C GLU A 216 -6.75 22.38 -23.92
N ASN A 217 -7.41 22.69 -22.80
CA ASN A 217 -7.59 24.05 -22.34
C ASN A 217 -6.26 24.67 -21.87
N ILE A 218 -5.38 23.89 -21.24
CA ILE A 218 -4.03 24.34 -20.87
C ILE A 218 -3.24 24.71 -22.11
N ILE A 219 -3.29 23.89 -23.16
CA ILE A 219 -2.61 24.16 -24.45
C ILE A 219 -3.20 25.42 -25.11
N THR A 220 -4.52 25.57 -25.14
CA THR A 220 -5.21 26.70 -25.73
C THR A 220 -4.81 28.01 -25.04
N ASN A 221 -4.62 27.99 -23.74
CA ASN A 221 -4.24 29.13 -22.93
C ASN A 221 -2.73 29.18 -22.59
N ALA A 222 -1.89 28.46 -23.35
CA ALA A 222 -0.47 28.37 -23.04
C ALA A 222 0.28 29.72 -23.06
N GLU A 223 -0.20 30.68 -23.85
CA GLU A 223 0.36 32.04 -23.89
C GLU A 223 0.11 32.86 -22.62
N GLU A 224 -0.95 32.52 -21.86
CA GLU A 224 -1.25 33.15 -20.57
C GLU A 224 -0.38 32.61 -19.43
N ILE A 225 0.24 31.44 -19.63
CA ILE A 225 1.08 30.81 -18.61
C ILE A 225 2.48 31.41 -18.69
N THR A 226 2.76 32.32 -17.76
CA THR A 226 4.00 33.08 -17.71
C THR A 226 5.16 32.30 -17.07
N GLY A 227 6.38 32.79 -17.29
CA GLY A 227 7.61 32.23 -16.72
C GLY A 227 8.11 31.00 -17.45
N LYS A 228 9.22 30.43 -16.94
CA LYS A 228 9.92 29.30 -17.58
C LYS A 228 9.08 28.07 -17.79
N VAL A 229 8.12 27.81 -16.87
CA VAL A 229 7.24 26.64 -16.99
C VAL A 229 6.27 26.79 -18.15
N GLY A 230 5.80 28.03 -18.43
CA GLY A 230 4.99 28.33 -19.61
C GLY A 230 5.79 28.21 -20.92
N GLU A 231 7.08 28.59 -20.92
CA GLU A 231 7.98 28.36 -22.04
C GLU A 231 8.13 26.87 -22.34
N TYR A 232 8.43 26.05 -21.30
CA TYR A 232 8.54 24.60 -21.44
C TYR A 232 7.23 23.94 -21.89
N LEU A 233 6.07 24.46 -21.45
CA LEU A 233 4.78 23.96 -21.94
C LEU A 233 4.64 24.20 -23.43
N ARG A 234 4.89 25.42 -23.91
CA ARG A 234 4.79 25.77 -25.35
C ARG A 234 5.75 25.00 -26.24
N GLU A 235 6.98 24.81 -25.76
CA GLU A 235 8.00 24.00 -26.46
C GLU A 235 7.65 22.51 -26.48
N GLY A 236 6.93 22.03 -25.44
CA GLY A 236 6.63 20.61 -25.22
C GLY A 236 5.23 20.17 -25.62
N ILE A 237 4.43 20.96 -26.35
CA ILE A 237 3.01 20.64 -26.66
C ILE A 237 2.87 19.28 -27.37
N GLU A 238 3.68 18.99 -28.37
CA GLU A 238 3.59 17.71 -29.10
C GLU A 238 3.99 16.52 -28.20
N GLN A 239 4.99 16.72 -27.35
CA GLN A 239 5.37 15.72 -26.35
C GLN A 239 4.28 15.50 -25.30
N LEU A 240 3.58 16.56 -24.87
CA LEU A 240 2.45 16.48 -23.93
C LEU A 240 1.29 15.68 -24.54
N LYS A 241 0.98 15.89 -25.81
CA LYS A 241 -0.03 15.11 -26.54
C LYS A 241 0.35 13.64 -26.64
N LEU A 242 1.60 13.33 -26.93
CA LEU A 242 2.12 11.97 -26.93
C LEU A 242 2.00 11.34 -25.53
N SER A 243 2.39 12.06 -24.49
CA SER A 243 2.28 11.59 -23.10
C SER A 243 0.84 11.31 -22.70
N GLN A 244 -0.11 12.14 -23.12
CA GLN A 244 -1.54 11.91 -22.89
C GLN A 244 -2.03 10.63 -23.57
N GLN A 245 -1.58 10.35 -24.80
CA GLN A 245 -1.91 9.10 -25.50
C GLN A 245 -1.30 7.89 -24.78
N LEU A 246 -0.04 7.97 -24.35
CA LEU A 246 0.67 6.87 -23.68
C LEU A 246 0.07 6.54 -22.30
N THR A 247 -0.40 7.55 -21.57
CA THR A 247 -1.03 7.36 -20.24
C THR A 247 -2.48 6.92 -20.32
N THR A 248 -3.12 7.05 -21.49
CA THR A 248 -4.54 6.68 -21.66
C THR A 248 -4.69 5.16 -21.73
N ILE A 249 -5.49 4.62 -20.83
CA ILE A 249 -5.88 3.20 -20.85
C ILE A 249 -6.92 3.00 -21.93
N LYS A 250 -6.68 2.01 -22.80
CA LYS A 250 -7.61 1.61 -23.85
C LYS A 250 -8.79 0.84 -23.23
N LYS A 251 -10.03 1.26 -23.53
CA LYS A 251 -11.27 0.72 -22.94
C LYS A 251 -12.15 -0.04 -23.94
N ASP A 252 -11.62 -0.27 -25.13
CA ASP A 252 -12.31 -0.87 -26.28
C ASP A 252 -11.46 -1.95 -26.96
N VAL A 253 -10.66 -2.69 -26.15
CA VAL A 253 -9.89 -3.84 -26.67
C VAL A 253 -10.86 -4.92 -27.15
N GLU A 254 -10.62 -5.45 -28.34
CA GLU A 254 -11.35 -6.62 -28.84
C GLU A 254 -10.96 -7.85 -28.01
N LEU A 255 -11.90 -8.36 -27.24
CA LEU A 255 -11.72 -9.52 -26.35
C LEU A 255 -12.63 -10.65 -26.84
N ASP A 256 -12.12 -11.86 -26.85
CA ASP A 256 -12.88 -13.09 -27.12
C ASP A 256 -13.58 -13.64 -25.87
N PHE A 257 -13.53 -12.90 -24.77
CA PHE A 257 -14.15 -13.17 -23.48
C PHE A 257 -14.77 -11.90 -22.90
N GLY A 258 -15.64 -12.06 -21.91
CA GLY A 258 -16.29 -10.94 -21.23
C GLY A 258 -16.54 -11.20 -19.76
N ILE A 259 -17.33 -10.35 -19.11
CA ILE A 259 -17.60 -10.40 -17.67
C ILE A 259 -18.18 -11.76 -17.24
N ASN A 260 -18.99 -12.40 -18.08
CA ASN A 260 -19.60 -13.69 -17.78
C ASN A 260 -18.60 -14.85 -17.72
N ASP A 261 -17.42 -14.66 -18.31
CA ASP A 261 -16.33 -15.64 -18.31
C ASP A 261 -15.46 -15.57 -17.05
N LEU A 262 -15.65 -14.54 -16.21
CA LEU A 262 -14.91 -14.33 -14.97
C LEU A 262 -15.40 -15.17 -13.80
N LYS A 263 -16.34 -16.08 -14.04
CA LYS A 263 -16.92 -16.95 -13.01
C LYS A 263 -15.84 -17.83 -12.40
N VAL A 264 -15.76 -17.79 -11.06
CA VAL A 264 -14.85 -18.67 -10.30
C VAL A 264 -15.38 -20.09 -10.35
N GLU A 265 -14.54 -21.00 -10.80
CA GLU A 265 -14.84 -22.43 -10.89
C GLU A 265 -14.56 -23.15 -9.56
N LYS A 266 -14.93 -24.42 -9.48
CA LYS A 266 -14.65 -25.23 -8.30
C LYS A 266 -13.14 -25.42 -8.15
N ARG A 267 -12.64 -25.24 -6.93
CA ARG A 267 -11.22 -25.48 -6.60
C ARG A 267 -10.81 -26.93 -6.85
N ASP A 268 -9.66 -27.09 -7.49
CA ASP A 268 -8.98 -28.39 -7.62
C ASP A 268 -8.09 -28.59 -6.38
N THR A 269 -8.66 -29.19 -5.35
CA THR A 269 -7.98 -29.41 -4.06
C THR A 269 -6.79 -30.35 -4.17
N ASP A 270 -6.81 -31.31 -5.10
CA ASP A 270 -5.73 -32.27 -5.28
C ASP A 270 -4.54 -31.62 -6.00
N LYS A 271 -4.80 -30.82 -7.05
CA LYS A 271 -3.78 -30.01 -7.73
C LYS A 271 -3.16 -29.00 -6.75
N LEU A 272 -3.97 -28.32 -5.93
CA LEU A 272 -3.47 -27.38 -4.92
C LEU A 272 -2.62 -28.08 -3.87
N HIS A 273 -3.04 -29.23 -3.35
CA HIS A 273 -2.26 -29.98 -2.37
C HIS A 273 -0.91 -30.39 -2.94
N LYS A 274 -0.86 -30.86 -4.18
CA LYS A 274 0.39 -31.22 -4.87
C LYS A 274 1.29 -29.99 -5.04
N LEU A 275 0.76 -28.89 -5.59
CA LEU A 275 1.52 -27.65 -5.81
C LEU A 275 2.10 -27.10 -4.50
N PHE A 276 1.30 -27.08 -3.42
CA PHE A 276 1.77 -26.57 -2.13
C PHE A 276 2.78 -27.52 -1.47
N THR A 277 2.71 -28.82 -1.76
CA THR A 277 3.71 -29.80 -1.29
C THR A 277 5.03 -29.61 -2.02
N ASP A 278 4.99 -29.50 -3.35
CA ASP A 278 6.17 -29.31 -4.21
C ASP A 278 6.87 -27.97 -3.90
N LEU A 279 6.11 -26.95 -3.54
CA LEU A 279 6.61 -25.61 -3.16
C LEU A 279 6.92 -25.48 -1.65
N GLU A 280 6.76 -26.54 -0.88
CA GLU A 280 6.98 -26.58 0.59
C GLU A 280 6.14 -25.57 1.40
N PHE A 281 4.94 -25.25 0.94
CA PHE A 281 4.02 -24.32 1.60
C PHE A 281 3.22 -24.97 2.74
N LYS A 282 3.92 -25.40 3.79
CA LYS A 282 3.36 -26.18 4.91
C LYS A 282 2.11 -25.58 5.56
N THR A 283 2.04 -24.26 5.64
CA THR A 283 0.87 -23.55 6.20
C THR A 283 -0.34 -23.61 5.28
N LEU A 284 -0.14 -23.49 3.96
CA LEU A 284 -1.21 -23.49 2.96
C LEU A 284 -1.76 -24.91 2.72
N ILE A 285 -0.94 -25.95 2.89
CA ILE A 285 -1.41 -27.35 2.83
C ILE A 285 -2.53 -27.58 3.84
N LYS A 286 -2.37 -27.08 5.08
CA LYS A 286 -3.39 -27.24 6.14
C LYS A 286 -4.70 -26.54 5.80
N SER A 287 -4.65 -25.38 5.15
CA SER A 287 -5.86 -24.64 4.73
C SER A 287 -6.54 -25.29 3.52
N ALA A 288 -5.78 -25.88 2.59
CA ALA A 288 -6.32 -26.56 1.43
C ALA A 288 -6.99 -27.92 1.77
N THR A 289 -6.51 -28.60 2.83
CA THR A 289 -7.02 -29.93 3.27
C THR A 289 -8.13 -29.88 4.31
N SER A 290 -8.41 -28.71 4.89
CA SER A 290 -9.60 -28.56 5.71
C SER A 290 -10.83 -28.70 4.80
N LYS A 291 -11.39 -29.92 4.76
CA LYS A 291 -12.64 -30.23 4.07
C LYS A 291 -13.64 -29.14 4.39
N GLU A 292 -14.30 -28.61 3.35
CA GLU A 292 -15.58 -27.94 3.51
C GLU A 292 -16.42 -28.75 4.50
N LYS A 293 -16.44 -28.33 5.74
CA LYS A 293 -17.56 -28.68 6.59
C LYS A 293 -18.73 -27.93 5.99
N THR A 294 -19.45 -28.61 5.11
CA THR A 294 -20.84 -28.30 4.80
C THR A 294 -21.60 -28.35 6.11
N ASN A 295 -21.49 -27.33 6.89
CA ASN A 295 -22.44 -27.01 7.93
C ASN A 295 -23.69 -26.47 7.25
N THR A 296 -24.52 -27.40 6.79
CA THR A 296 -25.97 -27.23 6.65
C THR A 296 -26.59 -27.09 8.03
N THR A 297 -26.17 -26.16 8.79
CA THR A 297 -26.97 -25.45 9.75
C THR A 297 -26.76 -23.98 9.41
N LYS A 298 -27.76 -23.42 8.74
CA LYS A 298 -28.01 -21.98 8.79
C LYS A 298 -28.07 -21.62 10.28
N LYS A 299 -26.92 -21.36 10.90
CA LYS A 299 -26.89 -20.32 11.90
C LYS A 299 -27.09 -19.07 11.06
N GLU A 300 -28.32 -18.56 11.06
CA GLU A 300 -28.57 -17.17 10.83
C GLU A 300 -27.41 -16.44 11.50
N TYR A 301 -26.56 -15.81 10.67
CA TYR A 301 -25.69 -14.76 11.15
C TYR A 301 -26.66 -13.67 11.61
N VAL A 302 -27.06 -13.77 12.85
CA VAL A 302 -27.54 -12.61 13.57
C VAL A 302 -26.27 -11.75 13.65
N PRO A 303 -26.21 -10.63 12.86
CA PRO A 303 -25.14 -9.66 13.08
C PRO A 303 -25.22 -9.43 14.57
N PRO A 304 -24.09 -9.49 15.32
CA PRO A 304 -24.13 -9.13 16.71
C PRO A 304 -24.87 -7.81 16.70
N THR A 305 -26.13 -7.87 17.16
CA THR A 305 -26.90 -6.67 17.49
C THR A 305 -25.88 -5.83 18.16
N ALA A 306 -25.63 -4.66 17.59
CA ALA A 306 -24.67 -3.73 18.12
C ALA A 306 -24.82 -3.80 19.63
N ALA A 307 -24.06 -4.75 20.23
CA ALA A 307 -23.70 -4.61 21.61
C ALA A 307 -23.11 -3.23 21.56
N THR A 308 -23.89 -2.29 22.04
CA THR A 308 -23.57 -0.90 22.22
C THR A 308 -22.08 -0.91 22.54
N GLN A 309 -21.23 -0.71 21.53
CA GLN A 309 -19.84 -0.41 21.81
C GLN A 309 -19.98 0.76 22.73
N ALA A 310 -19.66 0.54 23.98
CA ALA A 310 -19.45 1.66 24.88
C ALA A 310 -18.56 2.59 24.03
N PRO A 311 -18.99 3.84 23.80
CA PRO A 311 -18.23 4.75 22.94
C PRO A 311 -16.79 4.59 23.38
N PRO A 312 -15.81 4.47 22.46
CA PRO A 312 -14.43 4.29 22.85
C PRO A 312 -14.23 5.31 23.96
N LYS A 313 -13.90 4.84 25.17
CA LYS A 313 -13.69 5.75 26.29
C LYS A 313 -12.83 6.84 25.71
N GLU A 314 -13.34 8.07 25.67
CA GLU A 314 -12.55 9.22 25.25
C GLU A 314 -11.33 9.15 26.14
N VAL A 315 -10.25 8.62 25.58
CA VAL A 315 -8.96 8.67 26.25
C VAL A 315 -8.64 10.14 26.16
N ASN A 316 -8.81 10.86 27.27
CA ASN A 316 -8.35 12.23 27.39
C ASN A 316 -6.83 12.18 27.17
N SER A 317 -6.43 12.18 25.90
CA SER A 317 -5.03 12.10 25.52
C SER A 317 -4.38 13.46 25.78
N LYS A 318 -3.35 13.45 26.60
CA LYS A 318 -2.54 14.61 26.92
C LYS A 318 -1.20 14.47 26.19
N TYR A 319 -1.14 15.10 25.02
CA TYR A 319 0.12 15.15 24.26
C TYR A 319 0.77 16.53 24.47
N GLN A 320 2.07 16.52 24.73
CA GLN A 320 2.85 17.72 24.97
C GLN A 320 4.04 17.79 24.02
N CYS A 321 4.20 18.94 23.35
CA CYS A 321 5.40 19.24 22.59
C CYS A 321 6.40 19.99 23.48
N ILE A 322 7.62 19.49 23.64
CA ILE A 322 8.64 20.01 24.55
C ILE A 322 9.58 20.94 23.76
N LEU A 323 9.39 22.22 23.93
CA LEU A 323 10.15 23.26 23.22
C LEU A 323 11.09 24.05 24.14
N THR A 324 10.94 23.93 25.46
CA THR A 324 11.78 24.66 26.41
C THR A 324 12.55 23.72 27.34
N GLU A 325 13.69 24.18 27.82
CA GLU A 325 14.50 23.41 28.78
C GLU A 325 13.74 23.13 30.08
N ALA A 326 12.94 24.08 30.56
CA ALA A 326 12.12 23.92 31.75
C ALA A 326 11.05 22.83 31.61
N ASP A 327 10.44 22.71 30.43
CA ASP A 327 9.48 21.64 30.12
C ASP A 327 10.19 20.28 30.05
N LEU A 328 11.38 20.22 29.47
CA LEU A 328 12.20 19.02 29.43
C LEU A 328 12.57 18.56 30.86
N ASP A 329 13.00 19.46 31.74
CA ASP A 329 13.34 19.14 33.11
C ASP A 329 12.11 18.64 33.89
N THR A 330 10.94 19.26 33.66
CA THR A 330 9.67 18.82 34.25
C THR A 330 9.28 17.42 33.78
N LEU A 331 9.43 17.15 32.48
CA LEU A 331 9.19 15.83 31.88
C LEU A 331 10.13 14.79 32.49
N ILE A 332 11.42 15.03 32.53
CA ILE A 332 12.41 14.11 33.10
C ILE A 332 12.12 13.80 34.57
N LYS A 333 11.75 14.80 35.35
CA LYS A 333 11.37 14.62 36.75
C LYS A 333 10.11 13.75 36.91
N LYS A 334 9.18 13.86 35.97
CA LYS A 334 7.99 12.99 35.91
C LYS A 334 8.36 11.56 35.56
N LEU A 335 9.11 11.39 34.47
CA LEU A 335 9.51 10.09 33.93
C LEU A 335 10.44 9.31 34.88
N SER A 336 11.26 9.99 35.69
CA SER A 336 12.16 9.35 36.66
C SER A 336 11.45 8.53 37.75
N LYS A 337 10.13 8.71 37.92
CA LYS A 337 9.29 7.96 38.84
C LYS A 337 8.58 6.76 38.17
N ALA A 338 8.73 6.63 36.86
CA ALA A 338 8.09 5.56 36.10
C ALA A 338 8.80 4.21 36.32
N LYS A 339 8.05 3.13 36.23
CA LYS A 339 8.60 1.76 36.25
C LYS A 339 9.18 1.36 34.90
N ILE A 340 8.66 1.94 33.82
CA ILE A 340 9.04 1.69 32.44
C ILE A 340 8.71 2.92 31.60
N ILE A 341 9.50 3.18 30.58
CA ILE A 341 9.31 4.28 29.62
C ILE A 341 9.15 3.69 28.23
N ALA A 342 8.09 4.05 27.51
CA ALA A 342 8.00 3.83 26.08
C ALA A 342 8.77 4.94 25.34
N LEU A 343 9.61 4.55 24.38
CA LEU A 343 10.43 5.47 23.60
C LEU A 343 10.40 5.08 22.13
N ASP A 344 10.38 6.09 21.28
CA ASP A 344 10.45 5.97 19.83
C ASP A 344 11.24 7.16 19.26
N THR A 345 11.99 6.97 18.18
CA THR A 345 12.80 8.01 17.55
C THR A 345 12.31 8.34 16.15
N GLU A 346 12.22 9.63 15.84
CA GLU A 346 11.95 10.10 14.49
C GLU A 346 13.28 10.48 13.82
N THR A 347 13.45 10.02 12.58
CA THR A 347 14.71 10.16 11.83
C THR A 347 14.44 10.58 10.38
N ASP A 348 15.47 11.13 9.73
CA ASP A 348 15.43 11.50 8.31
C ASP A 348 15.79 10.35 7.36
N SER A 349 16.18 9.18 7.90
CA SER A 349 16.56 8.00 7.13
C SER A 349 16.16 6.71 7.85
N LEU A 350 15.81 5.67 7.08
CA LEU A 350 15.61 4.31 7.59
C LEU A 350 16.93 3.54 7.79
N ASP A 351 18.02 4.04 7.24
CA ASP A 351 19.35 3.51 7.48
C ASP A 351 19.94 4.16 8.73
N PHE A 352 19.91 3.44 9.84
CA PHE A 352 20.43 3.94 11.12
C PHE A 352 21.89 4.35 11.07
N THR A 353 22.68 3.91 10.08
CA THR A 353 24.12 4.24 9.97
C THR A 353 24.35 5.68 9.52
N VAL A 354 23.37 6.31 8.89
CA VAL A 354 23.41 7.68 8.38
C VAL A 354 22.27 8.55 8.90
N ALA A 355 21.35 7.98 9.67
CA ALA A 355 20.13 8.64 10.14
C ALA A 355 20.44 9.79 11.12
N ASN A 356 19.91 10.96 10.86
CA ASN A 356 19.89 12.05 11.81
C ASN A 356 18.65 11.95 12.70
N LEU A 357 18.83 12.25 13.98
CA LEU A 357 17.73 12.27 14.96
C LEU A 357 16.93 13.57 14.79
N VAL A 358 15.68 13.44 14.34
CA VAL A 358 14.76 14.56 14.10
C VAL A 358 13.90 14.85 15.32
N GLY A 359 13.51 13.82 16.07
CA GLY A 359 12.72 13.98 17.29
C GLY A 359 12.72 12.71 18.15
N ILE A 360 12.21 12.83 19.37
CA ILE A 360 12.01 11.71 20.30
C ILE A 360 10.60 11.77 20.87
N SER A 361 9.84 10.68 20.71
CA SER A 361 8.59 10.45 21.41
C SER A 361 8.81 9.67 22.70
N ILE A 362 8.18 10.06 23.79
CA ILE A 362 8.39 9.41 25.08
C ILE A 362 7.08 9.41 25.91
N SER A 363 6.81 8.28 26.56
CA SER A 363 5.64 8.08 27.39
C SER A 363 5.93 7.17 28.58
N ALA A 364 5.23 7.37 29.68
CA ALA A 364 5.27 6.46 30.85
C ALA A 364 3.88 6.04 31.32
N GLN A 365 2.84 6.53 30.66
CA GLN A 365 1.45 6.26 31.03
C GLN A 365 0.53 6.31 29.81
N ALA A 366 -0.41 5.37 29.73
CA ALA A 366 -1.42 5.34 28.68
C ALA A 366 -2.21 6.66 28.63
N GLY A 367 -2.40 7.19 27.42
CA GLY A 367 -3.09 8.45 27.18
C GLY A 367 -2.24 9.73 27.42
N GLU A 368 -0.98 9.59 27.83
CA GLU A 368 -0.08 10.73 28.00
C GLU A 368 1.23 10.47 27.23
N ALA A 369 1.66 11.40 26.39
CA ALA A 369 2.95 11.34 25.72
C ALA A 369 3.56 12.73 25.54
N ALA A 370 4.87 12.77 25.41
CA ALA A 370 5.60 13.98 25.07
C ALA A 370 6.43 13.76 23.82
N TYR A 371 6.49 14.76 22.95
CA TYR A 371 7.34 14.81 21.80
C TYR A 371 8.40 15.88 21.97
N ILE A 372 9.65 15.54 21.73
CA ILE A 372 10.82 16.43 21.84
C ILE A 372 11.35 16.64 20.44
N PRO A 373 10.95 17.72 19.71
CA PRO A 373 11.51 18.03 18.40
C PRO A 373 12.96 18.51 18.54
N ILE A 374 13.83 18.09 17.61
CA ILE A 374 15.26 18.31 17.66
C ILE A 374 15.80 18.96 16.38
N GLN A 375 15.43 18.43 15.21
CA GLN A 375 15.98 18.86 13.92
C GLN A 375 14.92 18.93 12.82
N HIS A 376 13.72 19.43 13.12
CA HIS A 376 12.73 19.74 12.09
C HIS A 376 13.13 21.01 11.32
N ASP A 377 13.03 20.99 9.99
CA ASP A 377 13.45 22.04 9.08
C ASP A 377 12.33 22.56 8.15
N TYR A 378 11.07 22.20 8.41
CA TYR A 378 9.94 22.67 7.62
C TYR A 378 9.67 24.17 7.86
N GLU A 379 9.09 24.84 6.88
CA GLU A 379 8.74 26.25 6.97
C GLU A 379 7.77 26.52 8.13
N GLY A 380 8.16 27.40 9.05
CA GLY A 380 7.39 27.70 10.26
C GLY A 380 7.69 26.79 11.45
N ALA A 381 8.71 25.92 11.38
CA ALA A 381 9.12 25.09 12.52
C ALA A 381 9.44 25.97 13.75
N PRO A 382 8.91 25.62 14.95
CA PRO A 382 9.20 26.36 16.16
C PRO A 382 10.69 26.25 16.53
N LYS A 383 11.19 27.16 17.35
CA LYS A 383 12.52 27.03 17.90
C LYS A 383 12.62 25.76 18.75
N GLN A 384 13.51 24.87 18.41
CA GLN A 384 13.69 23.56 19.02
C GLN A 384 14.86 23.56 20.02
N LEU A 385 14.89 22.56 20.90
CA LEU A 385 16.01 22.33 21.80
C LEU A 385 17.21 21.78 21.05
N SER A 386 18.42 22.09 21.52
CA SER A 386 19.62 21.53 20.90
C SER A 386 19.74 20.03 21.16
N LYS A 387 20.07 19.26 20.13
CA LYS A 387 20.27 17.80 20.21
C LYS A 387 21.20 17.42 21.37
N LYS A 388 22.32 18.11 21.49
CA LYS A 388 23.30 17.85 22.57
C LYS A 388 22.68 17.97 23.95
N MET A 389 21.94 19.04 24.23
CA MET A 389 21.26 19.23 25.52
C MET A 389 20.24 18.14 25.81
N VAL A 390 19.41 17.80 24.81
CA VAL A 390 18.38 16.75 24.98
C VAL A 390 19.02 15.42 25.31
N ILE A 391 20.04 15.01 24.57
CA ILE A 391 20.78 13.76 24.79
C ILE A 391 21.43 13.75 26.18
N GLU A 392 22.15 14.82 26.57
CA GLU A 392 22.82 14.91 27.86
C GLU A 392 21.83 14.82 29.03
N LYS A 393 20.64 15.42 28.90
CA LYS A 393 19.62 15.39 29.95
C LYS A 393 18.84 14.08 30.02
N LEU A 394 18.58 13.43 28.89
CA LEU A 394 17.86 12.14 28.85
C LEU A 394 18.74 10.96 29.28
N LYS A 395 20.04 11.02 29.06
CA LYS A 395 20.98 9.93 29.37
C LYS A 395 20.83 9.36 30.77
N PRO A 396 20.89 10.14 31.88
CA PRO A 396 20.77 9.60 33.23
C PRO A 396 19.40 8.97 33.53
N LEU A 397 18.33 9.45 32.84
CA LEU A 397 16.99 8.91 32.95
C LEU A 397 16.91 7.52 32.32
N LEU A 398 17.38 7.38 31.08
CA LEU A 398 17.29 6.16 30.29
C LEU A 398 18.29 5.08 30.74
N GLU A 399 19.35 5.44 31.45
CA GLU A 399 20.21 4.49 32.16
C GLU A 399 19.52 3.89 33.39
N LYS A 400 18.66 4.65 34.05
CA LYS A 400 18.01 4.24 35.31
C LYS A 400 16.67 3.53 35.12
N VAL A 401 15.83 4.01 34.19
CA VAL A 401 14.47 3.50 33.98
C VAL A 401 14.45 2.59 32.76
N PRO A 402 13.91 1.37 32.86
CA PRO A 402 13.81 0.46 31.70
C PRO A 402 12.99 1.07 30.58
N VAL A 403 13.44 0.84 29.34
CA VAL A 403 12.81 1.36 28.14
C VAL A 403 12.13 0.23 27.34
N VAL A 404 10.96 0.50 26.81
CA VAL A 404 10.25 -0.35 25.86
C VAL A 404 10.03 0.41 24.56
N GLY A 405 10.13 -0.26 23.43
CA GLY A 405 9.84 0.29 22.10
C GLY A 405 9.34 -0.77 21.15
N GLN A 406 8.97 -0.35 19.96
CA GLN A 406 8.63 -1.21 18.84
C GLN A 406 9.85 -1.31 17.94
N HIS A 407 10.47 -2.49 17.78
CA HIS A 407 11.72 -2.64 17.05
C HIS A 407 12.84 -1.76 17.64
N ILE A 408 12.92 -1.73 18.96
CA ILE A 408 13.81 -0.85 19.76
C ILE A 408 15.30 -0.93 19.36
N LYS A 409 15.69 -1.96 18.60
CA LYS A 409 17.04 -2.11 18.04
C LYS A 409 17.41 -0.95 17.12
N PHE A 410 16.44 -0.46 16.33
CA PHE A 410 16.66 0.70 15.46
C PHE A 410 16.92 1.94 16.29
N ASP A 411 16.05 2.27 17.25
CA ASP A 411 16.18 3.43 18.13
C ASP A 411 17.48 3.41 18.93
N ARG A 412 17.84 2.24 19.46
CA ARG A 412 19.12 2.04 20.15
C ARG A 412 20.31 2.41 19.27
N ASN A 413 20.33 1.96 18.03
CA ASN A 413 21.43 2.21 17.12
C ASN A 413 21.48 3.69 16.71
N VAL A 414 20.35 4.33 16.45
CA VAL A 414 20.26 5.77 16.16
C VAL A 414 20.75 6.58 17.34
N LEU A 415 20.25 6.31 18.55
CA LEU A 415 20.67 7.03 19.77
C LEU A 415 22.17 6.86 20.07
N ALA A 416 22.72 5.66 19.86
CA ALA A 416 24.14 5.39 20.06
C ALA A 416 25.03 6.25 19.15
N GLN A 417 24.65 6.47 17.88
CA GLN A 417 25.37 7.37 16.98
C GLN A 417 25.37 8.82 17.46
N HIS A 418 24.37 9.20 18.23
CA HIS A 418 24.26 10.54 18.79
C HIS A 418 24.78 10.64 20.23
N GLY A 419 25.49 9.60 20.71
CA GLY A 419 26.16 9.61 22.02
C GLY A 419 25.32 9.18 23.21
N LEU A 420 24.15 8.56 22.96
CA LEU A 420 23.29 7.99 24.00
C LEU A 420 23.18 6.47 23.81
N GLU A 421 23.89 5.71 24.62
CA GLU A 421 23.77 4.26 24.63
C GLU A 421 22.55 3.80 25.44
N LEU A 422 21.62 3.13 24.79
CA LEU A 422 20.42 2.59 25.42
C LEU A 422 20.70 1.16 25.90
N ASN A 423 21.17 1.04 27.15
CA ASN A 423 21.57 -0.25 27.75
C ASN A 423 20.47 -0.89 28.63
N ASN A 424 19.50 -0.09 29.08
CA ASN A 424 18.43 -0.55 29.95
C ASN A 424 17.14 -0.80 29.17
N ILE A 425 17.19 -1.78 28.24
CA ILE A 425 16.03 -2.19 27.43
C ILE A 425 15.23 -3.21 28.23
N GLY A 426 13.99 -2.86 28.60
CA GLY A 426 13.09 -3.74 29.33
C GLY A 426 12.36 -4.74 28.42
N SER A 427 11.91 -4.28 27.24
CA SER A 427 11.24 -5.15 26.27
C SER A 427 11.15 -4.50 24.89
N ASP A 428 10.84 -5.33 23.88
CA ASP A 428 10.56 -4.94 22.50
C ASP A 428 9.20 -5.51 22.11
N SER A 429 8.24 -4.65 21.80
CA SER A 429 6.86 -5.08 21.50
C SER A 429 6.77 -5.89 20.20
N MET A 430 7.64 -5.63 19.22
CA MET A 430 7.72 -6.43 18.00
C MET A 430 8.20 -7.86 18.31
N LEU A 431 9.26 -8.01 19.09
CA LEU A 431 9.78 -9.33 19.49
C LEU A 431 8.79 -10.09 20.38
N MET A 432 8.11 -9.39 21.29
CA MET A 432 7.06 -9.99 22.12
C MET A 432 5.90 -10.51 21.27
N SER A 433 5.45 -9.74 20.29
CA SER A 433 4.42 -10.15 19.33
C SER A 433 4.88 -11.37 18.52
N TYR A 434 6.14 -11.39 18.08
CA TYR A 434 6.72 -12.50 17.33
C TYR A 434 6.77 -13.79 18.18
N VAL A 435 7.14 -13.69 19.45
CA VAL A 435 7.21 -14.83 20.37
C VAL A 435 5.81 -15.37 20.70
N LEU A 436 4.82 -14.49 20.85
CA LEU A 436 3.43 -14.89 21.11
C LEU A 436 2.81 -15.62 19.92
N ASP A 437 3.06 -15.16 18.71
CA ASP A 437 2.55 -15.77 17.48
C ASP A 437 3.49 -15.48 16.31
N SER A 438 4.48 -16.32 16.13
CA SER A 438 5.45 -16.21 15.02
C SER A 438 4.81 -16.36 13.63
N THR A 439 3.54 -16.79 13.56
CA THR A 439 2.80 -16.96 12.31
C THR A 439 1.90 -15.78 11.97
N ALA A 440 1.79 -14.79 12.86
CA ALA A 440 1.13 -13.54 12.55
C ALA A 440 1.82 -12.86 11.35
N THR A 441 1.04 -12.35 10.41
CA THR A 441 1.53 -11.90 9.10
C THR A 441 2.49 -10.71 9.16
N ARG A 442 2.35 -9.85 10.15
CA ARG A 442 3.24 -8.70 10.41
C ARG A 442 3.23 -8.38 11.89
N HIS A 443 4.41 -8.12 12.45
CA HIS A 443 4.59 -7.71 13.84
C HIS A 443 4.81 -6.20 13.96
N ASN A 444 4.18 -5.40 13.07
CA ASN A 444 4.25 -3.94 13.12
C ASN A 444 3.34 -3.37 14.22
N LEU A 445 3.57 -2.11 14.59
CA LEU A 445 2.86 -1.46 15.68
C LEU A 445 1.35 -1.41 15.46
N ASP A 446 0.90 -1.09 14.25
CA ASP A 446 -0.53 -0.98 13.91
C ASP A 446 -1.28 -2.28 14.14
N LEU A 447 -0.72 -3.42 13.70
CA LEU A 447 -1.32 -4.73 13.93
C LEU A 447 -1.25 -5.15 15.39
N SER A 448 -0.17 -4.84 16.10
CA SER A 448 -0.05 -5.11 17.54
C SER A 448 -1.12 -4.33 18.34
N LEU A 449 -1.40 -3.09 17.96
CA LEU A 449 -2.45 -2.27 18.57
C LEU A 449 -3.85 -2.84 18.31
N ILE A 450 -4.12 -3.36 17.12
CA ILE A 450 -5.39 -4.03 16.80
C ILE A 450 -5.56 -5.28 17.66
N HIS A 451 -4.51 -6.09 17.84
CA HIS A 451 -4.55 -7.28 18.68
C HIS A 451 -4.74 -6.96 20.17
N ILE A 452 -4.25 -5.83 20.65
CA ILE A 452 -4.41 -5.38 22.04
C ILE A 452 -5.82 -4.81 22.26
N SER A 453 -6.36 -4.07 21.30
CA SER A 453 -7.68 -3.45 21.40
C SER A 453 -8.85 -4.39 21.11
N GLU A 454 -8.63 -5.47 20.37
CA GLU A 454 -9.63 -6.48 20.02
C GLU A 454 -9.17 -7.92 20.34
N PRO A 455 -8.97 -8.31 21.62
CA PRO A 455 -8.43 -9.62 21.99
C PRO A 455 -9.40 -10.79 21.74
N THR A 456 -10.62 -10.56 21.28
CA THR A 456 -11.70 -11.56 21.21
C THR A 456 -11.84 -12.29 19.88
N ARG A 457 -10.95 -12.08 18.91
CA ARG A 457 -11.01 -12.81 17.61
C ARG A 457 -10.12 -14.07 17.52
N ARG A 458 -9.71 -14.63 18.64
CA ARG A 458 -9.05 -15.94 18.69
C ARG A 458 -9.85 -16.90 19.55
N ILE A 459 -10.90 -17.44 19.01
CA ILE A 459 -11.41 -18.78 19.38
C ILE A 459 -12.04 -19.40 18.14
#